data_f4488758aa2f18a5707fdfd2d7dfd59b
#
_entry.id   f4488758aa2f18a5707fdfd2d7dfd59b
#
_cell.length_a   1.000
_cell.length_b   1.000
_cell.length_c   1.000
_cell.angle_alpha   90.00
_cell.angle_beta   90.00
_cell.angle_gamma   90.00
#
_symmetry.space_group_name_H-M   'P 1'
#
loop_
_entity.id
_entity.type
_entity.pdbx_description
1 polymer ?
#
loop_
_entity_poly.entity_id
_entity_poly.type
_entity_poly.pdbx_seq_one_letter_code
_entity_poly.pdbx_strand_id
1 'polypeptide(L)'
;MNRLRKICLAIAAPLFCVSGIFAQEKNPADTTAVTTPAAPQDAASDDTEETLPPFDEKAPIMKGKPKRYFIRKINLRGIEYLNKTVVQASTGLVPGDSIYLPSENIADVIAKLWNQRLFADVKVGATIDGDSVDMEISVRERPRVYRWLFEGEGVGKGRQKDIIEKLQLKTGGELSDYVIDKNTKLIKKYFAEKAFRNAEVSVRIENDPVIQNAVNVTFVIDRKRKVKIGKINFHGNEQFKDKRLRRTFKKTHQKSINFFKLS
;
A
#
# COMPACT_ATOMS: atom_id res chain seq x y z
N MET A 1 10.51 39.20 43.13
CA MET A 1 11.69 40.04 42.87
C MET A 1 12.44 39.45 41.68
N ASN A 2 12.73 40.34 40.73
CA ASN A 2 13.53 40.22 39.50
C ASN A 2 12.88 39.42 38.34
N ARG A 3 12.29 40.01 37.39
CA ARG A 3 12.49 41.03 36.31
C ARG A 3 13.72 40.80 35.42
N LEU A 4 13.41 40.82 34.09
CA LEU A 4 14.24 41.28 32.95
C LEU A 4 14.88 40.12 32.14
N ARG A 5 14.93 40.08 30.81
CA ARG A 5 14.75 41.14 29.78
C ARG A 5 14.50 40.47 28.41
N LYS A 6 13.65 41.11 27.63
CA LYS A 6 13.50 40.94 26.17
C LYS A 6 14.77 41.46 25.48
N ILE A 7 15.20 40.76 24.42
CA ILE A 7 16.04 41.39 23.39
C ILE A 7 15.43 41.01 22.03
N CYS A 8 14.86 42.04 21.40
CA CYS A 8 14.58 42.06 19.97
C CYS A 8 15.90 42.43 19.26
N LEU A 9 16.23 41.67 18.21
CA LEU A 9 17.24 42.17 17.25
C LEU A 9 16.61 42.10 15.85
N ALA A 10 16.21 43.27 15.36
CA ALA A 10 15.88 43.53 13.97
C ALA A 10 17.18 43.83 13.22
N ILE A 11 17.42 43.19 12.11
CA ILE A 11 18.44 43.60 11.15
C ILE A 11 17.77 43.81 9.81
N ALA A 12 17.86 45.06 9.37
CA ALA A 12 17.32 45.60 8.15
C ALA A 12 18.18 45.20 6.93
N ALA A 13 17.50 45.10 5.80
CA ALA A 13 18.08 44.98 4.47
C ALA A 13 18.78 46.26 4.00
N PRO A 14 19.67 46.20 3.02
CA PRO A 14 19.67 47.26 2.02
C PRO A 14 19.36 46.76 0.60
N LEU A 15 18.46 47.51 0.00
CA LEU A 15 18.21 47.64 -1.41
C LEU A 15 19.48 48.06 -2.14
N PHE A 16 19.85 47.37 -3.21
CA PHE A 16 20.73 47.97 -4.22
C PHE A 16 20.02 47.93 -5.58
N CYS A 17 19.61 49.11 -5.97
CA CYS A 17 19.10 49.45 -7.29
C CYS A 17 20.29 49.96 -8.12
N VAL A 18 20.65 49.33 -9.21
CA VAL A 18 21.49 49.88 -10.24
C VAL A 18 20.83 49.76 -11.59
N SER A 19 20.35 50.89 -12.03
CA SER A 19 19.92 51.20 -13.40
C SER A 19 21.19 51.37 -14.26
N GLY A 20 21.23 50.72 -15.41
CA GLY A 20 22.23 50.94 -16.45
C GLY A 20 21.62 50.72 -17.81
N ILE A 21 21.18 51.84 -18.44
CA ILE A 21 20.79 51.98 -19.85
C ILE A 21 22.07 52.07 -20.65
N PHE A 22 22.24 51.32 -21.76
CA PHE A 22 22.90 51.80 -22.98
C PHE A 22 22.62 50.84 -24.16
N ALA A 23 21.86 51.30 -25.09
CA ALA A 23 22.13 51.67 -26.48
C ALA A 23 22.42 50.51 -27.45
N GLN A 24 21.56 50.50 -28.35
CA GLN A 24 21.38 49.85 -29.65
C GLN A 24 22.54 50.17 -30.60
N GLU A 25 23.11 49.14 -31.25
CA GLU A 25 23.83 49.33 -32.51
C GLU A 25 23.54 48.20 -33.49
N LYS A 26 23.41 48.59 -34.76
CA LYS A 26 22.79 47.98 -35.87
C LYS A 26 23.83 47.30 -36.76
N ASN A 27 23.61 46.06 -37.20
CA ASN A 27 23.93 45.30 -38.42
C ASN A 27 25.14 45.71 -39.28
N PRO A 28 25.70 44.82 -40.15
CA PRO A 28 25.10 43.69 -40.86
C PRO A 28 25.99 42.45 -41.12
N ALA A 29 25.31 41.37 -41.52
CA ALA A 29 25.68 40.29 -42.43
C ALA A 29 27.06 39.58 -42.27
N ASP A 30 27.01 38.29 -41.87
CA ASP A 30 27.66 37.27 -42.69
C ASP A 30 26.99 35.89 -42.50
N THR A 31 26.73 35.27 -43.65
CA THR A 31 26.04 34.02 -43.84
C THR A 31 27.02 32.87 -43.72
N THR A 32 26.92 32.08 -42.64
CA THR A 32 27.47 30.70 -42.68
C THR A 32 26.47 29.76 -42.03
N ALA A 33 25.87 28.95 -42.88
CA ALA A 33 24.98 27.86 -42.50
C ALA A 33 25.77 26.81 -41.70
N VAL A 34 25.52 26.74 -40.38
CA VAL A 34 25.89 25.61 -39.53
C VAL A 34 24.72 24.64 -39.54
N THR A 35 24.90 23.56 -40.28
CA THR A 35 24.00 22.42 -40.31
C THR A 35 23.95 21.79 -38.91
N THR A 36 22.88 22.03 -38.19
CA THR A 36 22.54 21.29 -36.97
C THR A 36 22.26 19.84 -37.37
N PRO A 37 22.89 18.82 -36.78
CA PRO A 37 22.50 17.45 -37.01
C PRO A 37 21.10 17.25 -36.43
N ALA A 38 20.19 16.76 -37.26
CA ALA A 38 18.86 16.37 -36.89
C ALA A 38 18.94 15.36 -35.74
N ALA A 39 18.20 15.66 -34.64
CA ALA A 39 17.90 14.68 -33.61
C ALA A 39 17.23 13.47 -34.27
N PRO A 40 17.53 12.24 -33.80
CA PRO A 40 16.82 11.07 -34.29
C PRO A 40 15.34 11.25 -33.98
N GLN A 41 14.52 11.23 -35.02
CA GLN A 41 13.08 11.15 -34.91
C GLN A 41 12.77 9.87 -34.13
N ASP A 42 12.17 10.06 -32.96
CA ASP A 42 11.55 8.98 -32.22
C ASP A 42 10.63 8.23 -33.15
N ALA A 43 10.96 6.98 -33.39
CA ALA A 43 10.05 6.06 -34.06
C ALA A 43 8.79 6.03 -33.20
N ALA A 44 7.73 6.63 -33.72
CA ALA A 44 6.39 6.49 -33.18
C ALA A 44 6.14 4.99 -33.09
N SER A 45 6.15 4.46 -31.87
CA SER A 45 5.58 3.16 -31.59
C SER A 45 4.10 3.28 -31.95
N ASP A 46 3.72 2.59 -32.99
CA ASP A 46 2.34 2.40 -33.40
C ASP A 46 1.65 1.54 -32.29
N ASP A 47 1.29 2.21 -31.19
CA ASP A 47 0.45 1.67 -30.13
C ASP A 47 -1.00 1.68 -30.63
N THR A 48 -1.24 0.99 -31.72
CA THR A 48 -2.58 0.54 -32.07
C THR A 48 -2.95 -0.47 -30.98
N GLU A 49 -3.71 -0.03 -29.99
CA GLU A 49 -4.31 -0.86 -28.97
C GLU A 49 -5.27 -1.83 -29.65
N GLU A 50 -4.68 -2.92 -30.19
CA GLU A 50 -5.41 -4.04 -30.71
C GLU A 50 -6.30 -4.54 -29.57
N THR A 51 -7.62 -4.30 -29.69
CA THR A 51 -8.62 -4.73 -28.69
C THR A 51 -8.60 -6.24 -28.60
N LEU A 52 -7.71 -6.73 -27.76
CA LEU A 52 -7.58 -8.16 -27.47
C LEU A 52 -8.89 -8.66 -26.85
N PRO A 53 -9.41 -9.83 -27.26
CA PRO A 53 -10.61 -10.42 -26.67
C PRO A 53 -10.45 -10.56 -25.15
N PRO A 54 -11.54 -10.57 -24.38
CA PRO A 54 -11.46 -10.71 -22.92
C PRO A 54 -10.71 -11.99 -22.56
N PHE A 55 -9.88 -11.91 -21.47
CA PHE A 55 -9.18 -13.09 -20.97
C PHE A 55 -10.19 -14.16 -20.56
N ASP A 56 -10.13 -15.34 -21.16
CA ASP A 56 -11.05 -16.43 -20.87
C ASP A 56 -10.63 -17.15 -19.56
N GLU A 57 -11.25 -16.77 -18.45
CA GLU A 57 -11.00 -17.40 -17.14
C GLU A 57 -11.46 -18.86 -17.08
N LYS A 58 -12.32 -19.26 -17.99
CA LYS A 58 -12.87 -20.63 -18.06
C LYS A 58 -12.13 -21.51 -19.06
N ALA A 59 -11.07 -20.99 -19.69
CA ALA A 59 -10.27 -21.78 -20.61
C ALA A 59 -9.80 -23.08 -19.93
N PRO A 60 -9.93 -24.24 -20.58
CA PRO A 60 -9.58 -25.51 -19.98
C PRO A 60 -8.09 -25.57 -19.69
N ILE A 61 -7.74 -26.05 -18.49
CA ILE A 61 -6.34 -26.29 -18.13
C ILE A 61 -5.77 -27.32 -19.15
N MET A 62 -4.69 -26.93 -19.81
CA MET A 62 -4.02 -27.82 -20.78
C MET A 62 -3.56 -29.09 -20.08
N LYS A 63 -4.05 -30.23 -20.54
CA LYS A 63 -3.66 -31.56 -20.06
C LYS A 63 -3.05 -32.31 -21.22
N GLY A 64 -1.97 -33.03 -20.99
CA GLY A 64 -1.34 -33.85 -22.01
C GLY A 64 0.17 -33.96 -21.85
N LYS A 65 0.82 -34.58 -22.84
CA LYS A 65 2.30 -34.63 -22.89
C LYS A 65 2.83 -33.27 -23.33
N PRO A 66 3.92 -32.80 -22.74
CA PRO A 66 4.56 -31.55 -23.15
C PRO A 66 4.93 -31.59 -24.65
N LYS A 67 4.47 -30.59 -25.40
CA LYS A 67 4.82 -30.37 -26.79
C LYS A 67 5.55 -29.02 -26.91
N ARG A 68 6.54 -28.93 -27.80
CA ARG A 68 7.32 -27.73 -28.06
C ARG A 68 6.54 -26.78 -28.97
N TYR A 69 6.47 -25.50 -28.59
CA TYR A 69 5.89 -24.41 -29.37
C TYR A 69 6.84 -23.24 -29.44
N PHE A 70 6.73 -22.39 -30.45
CA PHE A 70 7.47 -21.15 -30.56
C PHE A 70 6.60 -19.98 -30.08
N ILE A 71 7.13 -19.14 -29.20
CA ILE A 71 6.43 -17.96 -28.71
C ILE A 71 6.39 -16.92 -29.83
N ARG A 72 5.22 -16.65 -30.38
CA ARG A 72 5.03 -15.65 -31.42
C ARG A 72 4.87 -14.26 -30.82
N LYS A 73 4.00 -14.12 -29.81
CA LYS A 73 3.65 -12.86 -29.18
C LYS A 73 3.44 -13.05 -27.68
N ILE A 74 3.74 -11.98 -26.90
CA ILE A 74 3.46 -11.94 -25.46
C ILE A 74 2.62 -10.70 -25.19
N ASN A 75 1.37 -10.92 -24.78
CA ASN A 75 0.42 -9.86 -24.46
C ASN A 75 0.31 -9.69 -22.95
N LEU A 76 0.56 -8.47 -22.46
CA LEU A 76 0.43 -8.11 -21.07
C LEU A 76 -0.82 -7.25 -20.86
N ARG A 77 -1.70 -7.65 -19.93
CA ARG A 77 -2.91 -6.93 -19.56
C ARG A 77 -2.93 -6.56 -18.08
N GLY A 78 -3.67 -5.49 -17.75
CA GLY A 78 -3.89 -5.07 -16.38
C GLY A 78 -2.69 -4.34 -15.76
N ILE A 79 -1.76 -3.85 -16.60
CA ILE A 79 -0.66 -2.97 -16.18
C ILE A 79 -1.08 -1.54 -16.50
N GLU A 80 -1.33 -0.77 -15.44
CA GLU A 80 -1.76 0.62 -15.53
C GLU A 80 -0.67 1.61 -15.09
N TYR A 81 0.08 1.24 -14.04
CA TYR A 81 1.06 2.12 -13.38
C TYR A 81 2.51 1.63 -13.47
N LEU A 82 2.70 0.35 -13.75
CA LEU A 82 4.03 -0.22 -13.90
C LEU A 82 4.48 -0.17 -15.36
N ASN A 83 5.79 -0.18 -15.58
CA ASN A 83 6.34 -0.25 -16.92
C ASN A 83 6.17 -1.64 -17.52
N LYS A 84 5.39 -1.75 -18.61
CA LYS A 84 5.10 -3.02 -19.31
C LYS A 84 6.37 -3.77 -19.71
N THR A 85 7.37 -3.05 -20.22
CA THR A 85 8.65 -3.67 -20.67
C THR A 85 9.39 -4.30 -19.50
N VAL A 86 9.42 -3.66 -18.32
CA VAL A 86 10.10 -4.18 -17.14
C VAL A 86 9.36 -5.41 -16.62
N VAL A 87 8.03 -5.39 -16.60
CA VAL A 87 7.22 -6.55 -16.20
C VAL A 87 7.43 -7.69 -17.17
N GLN A 88 7.43 -7.45 -18.47
CA GLN A 88 7.70 -8.48 -19.47
C GLN A 88 9.09 -9.09 -19.30
N ALA A 89 10.12 -8.27 -19.15
CA ALA A 89 11.49 -8.76 -18.92
C ALA A 89 11.59 -9.65 -17.67
N SER A 90 10.82 -9.33 -16.62
CA SER A 90 10.81 -10.12 -15.39
C SER A 90 10.16 -11.49 -15.52
N THR A 91 9.32 -11.71 -16.53
CA THR A 91 8.76 -13.04 -16.81
C THR A 91 9.84 -14.00 -17.32
N GLY A 92 10.87 -13.48 -18.00
CA GLY A 92 11.90 -14.25 -18.66
C GLY A 92 11.44 -14.89 -19.97
N LEU A 93 10.26 -14.51 -20.48
CA LEU A 93 9.77 -14.96 -21.78
C LEU A 93 10.19 -13.96 -22.86
N VAL A 94 10.67 -14.48 -23.98
CA VAL A 94 11.09 -13.68 -25.14
C VAL A 94 10.35 -14.17 -26.38
N PRO A 95 9.76 -13.28 -27.20
CA PRO A 95 9.21 -13.64 -28.49
C PRO A 95 10.31 -14.28 -29.37
N GLY A 96 9.97 -15.39 -30.05
CA GLY A 96 10.91 -16.18 -30.84
C GLY A 96 11.51 -17.38 -30.11
N ASP A 97 11.46 -17.42 -28.78
CA ASP A 97 11.91 -18.55 -27.99
C ASP A 97 10.93 -19.73 -28.06
N SER A 98 11.44 -20.92 -27.74
CA SER A 98 10.61 -22.11 -27.66
C SER A 98 10.23 -22.45 -26.23
N ILE A 99 8.96 -22.80 -26.03
CA ILE A 99 8.41 -23.23 -24.74
C ILE A 99 7.74 -24.59 -24.90
N TYR A 100 7.79 -25.40 -23.84
CA TYR A 100 7.04 -26.63 -23.74
C TYR A 100 5.71 -26.37 -23.03
N LEU A 101 4.59 -26.84 -23.59
CA LEU A 101 3.28 -26.69 -23.00
C LEU A 101 2.52 -28.03 -23.01
N PRO A 102 1.87 -28.41 -21.92
CA PRO A 102 1.93 -27.85 -20.57
C PRO A 102 3.28 -28.14 -19.91
N SER A 103 3.78 -27.20 -19.11
CA SER A 103 5.07 -27.39 -18.41
C SER A 103 5.16 -26.57 -17.13
N GLU A 104 6.15 -26.89 -16.31
CA GLU A 104 6.50 -26.16 -15.09
C GLU A 104 6.98 -24.71 -15.38
N ASN A 105 7.43 -24.44 -16.61
CA ASN A 105 7.90 -23.10 -17.01
C ASN A 105 6.84 -22.02 -16.80
N ILE A 106 5.55 -22.32 -17.00
CA ILE A 106 4.46 -21.37 -16.73
C ILE A 106 4.32 -21.13 -15.22
N ALA A 107 4.45 -22.15 -14.41
CA ALA A 107 4.42 -22.01 -12.95
C ALA A 107 5.58 -21.13 -12.47
N ASP A 108 6.77 -21.26 -13.08
CA ASP A 108 7.93 -20.44 -12.78
C ASP A 108 7.69 -18.95 -13.15
N VAL A 109 7.05 -18.69 -14.29
CA VAL A 109 6.68 -17.32 -14.69
C VAL A 109 5.75 -16.70 -13.65
N ILE A 110 4.69 -17.44 -13.27
CA ILE A 110 3.75 -17.01 -12.24
C ILE A 110 4.50 -16.77 -10.92
N ALA A 111 5.35 -17.69 -10.49
CA ALA A 111 6.12 -17.57 -9.26
C ALA A 111 7.06 -16.36 -9.27
N LYS A 112 7.75 -16.08 -10.39
CA LYS A 112 8.61 -14.90 -10.54
C LYS A 112 7.82 -13.60 -10.37
N LEU A 113 6.64 -13.49 -11.00
CA LEU A 113 5.77 -12.32 -10.87
C LEU A 113 5.21 -12.18 -9.43
N TRP A 114 4.77 -13.29 -8.80
CA TRP A 114 4.31 -13.29 -7.42
C TRP A 114 5.39 -12.89 -6.41
N ASN A 115 6.62 -13.33 -6.62
CA ASN A 115 7.75 -13.02 -5.74
C ASN A 115 8.09 -11.53 -5.72
N GLN A 116 7.72 -10.77 -6.76
CA GLN A 116 7.85 -9.32 -6.79
C GLN A 116 6.90 -8.60 -5.83
N ARG A 117 5.82 -9.28 -5.39
CA ARG A 117 4.77 -8.75 -4.51
C ARG A 117 4.02 -7.53 -5.05
N LEU A 118 4.23 -7.16 -6.31
CA LEU A 118 3.60 -6.01 -6.96
C LEU A 118 2.17 -6.31 -7.43
N PHE A 119 1.81 -7.59 -7.56
CA PHE A 119 0.55 -8.03 -8.13
C PHE A 119 -0.38 -8.65 -7.10
N ALA A 120 -1.66 -8.35 -7.20
CA ALA A 120 -2.73 -8.95 -6.40
C ALA A 120 -3.27 -10.22 -7.05
N ASP A 121 -3.13 -10.33 -8.38
CA ASP A 121 -3.54 -11.50 -9.16
C ASP A 121 -2.62 -11.64 -10.39
N VAL A 122 -2.32 -12.87 -10.77
CA VAL A 122 -1.50 -13.20 -11.95
C VAL A 122 -2.11 -14.41 -12.61
N LYS A 123 -2.51 -14.25 -13.88
CA LYS A 123 -3.06 -15.32 -14.72
C LYS A 123 -2.23 -15.40 -15.99
N VAL A 124 -1.94 -16.61 -16.42
CA VAL A 124 -1.21 -16.87 -17.67
C VAL A 124 -2.05 -17.78 -18.55
N GLY A 125 -2.35 -17.28 -19.75
CA GLY A 125 -3.03 -18.01 -20.80
C GLY A 125 -2.09 -18.28 -21.98
N ALA A 126 -2.43 -19.26 -22.79
CA ALA A 126 -1.70 -19.60 -24.01
C ALA A 126 -2.71 -19.98 -25.10
N THR A 127 -2.64 -19.29 -26.24
CA THR A 127 -3.43 -19.61 -27.44
C THR A 127 -2.52 -20.25 -28.46
N ILE A 128 -2.80 -21.51 -28.83
CA ILE A 128 -1.97 -22.28 -29.74
C ILE A 128 -2.50 -22.13 -31.15
N ASP A 129 -1.58 -21.85 -32.09
CA ASP A 129 -1.82 -21.76 -33.51
C ASP A 129 -0.74 -22.60 -34.24
N GLY A 130 -1.06 -23.83 -34.58
CA GLY A 130 -0.12 -24.80 -35.18
C GLY A 130 1.06 -25.13 -34.25
N ASP A 131 2.27 -24.74 -34.62
CA ASP A 131 3.49 -24.92 -33.84
C ASP A 131 3.91 -23.64 -33.10
N SER A 132 3.07 -22.58 -33.17
CA SER A 132 3.27 -21.30 -32.50
C SER A 132 2.29 -21.11 -31.34
N VAL A 133 2.67 -20.25 -30.38
CA VAL A 133 1.83 -19.92 -29.23
C VAL A 133 1.87 -18.42 -28.96
N ASP A 134 0.70 -17.85 -28.75
CA ASP A 134 0.53 -16.49 -28.21
C ASP A 134 0.32 -16.60 -26.70
N MET A 135 1.26 -16.01 -25.95
CA MET A 135 1.19 -15.99 -24.49
C MET A 135 0.41 -14.75 -24.05
N GLU A 136 -0.56 -14.94 -23.16
CA GLU A 136 -1.33 -13.88 -22.57
C GLU A 136 -1.13 -13.87 -21.05
N ILE A 137 -0.63 -12.77 -20.52
CA ILE A 137 -0.38 -12.60 -19.09
C ILE A 137 -1.28 -11.49 -18.58
N SER A 138 -2.27 -11.85 -17.78
CA SER A 138 -3.16 -10.90 -17.13
C SER A 138 -2.74 -10.73 -15.68
N VAL A 139 -2.46 -9.50 -15.29
CA VAL A 139 -2.05 -9.14 -13.93
C VAL A 139 -2.98 -8.09 -13.36
N ARG A 140 -3.09 -8.06 -12.04
CA ARG A 140 -3.75 -6.97 -11.31
C ARG A 140 -2.75 -6.39 -10.33
N GLU A 141 -2.45 -5.10 -10.51
CA GLU A 141 -1.49 -4.42 -9.65
C GLU A 141 -2.02 -4.25 -8.22
N ARG A 142 -1.13 -4.30 -7.24
CA ARG A 142 -1.46 -3.99 -5.84
C ARG A 142 -1.32 -2.51 -5.57
N PRO A 143 -2.34 -1.89 -4.99
CA PRO A 143 -2.21 -0.51 -4.56
C PRO A 143 -1.23 -0.40 -3.38
N ARG A 144 -0.60 0.76 -3.27
CA ARG A 144 0.32 1.08 -2.16
C ARG A 144 -0.38 1.97 -1.15
N VAL A 145 -0.12 1.72 0.13
CA VAL A 145 -0.71 2.54 1.18
C VAL A 145 0.00 3.88 1.26
N TYR A 146 -0.72 4.95 0.97
CA TYR A 146 -0.21 6.30 1.12
C TYR A 146 -0.37 6.81 2.56
N ARG A 147 -1.55 6.60 3.16
CA ARG A 147 -1.83 7.03 4.54
C ARG A 147 -2.60 5.98 5.33
N TRP A 148 -2.27 5.92 6.62
CA TRP A 148 -3.06 5.21 7.62
C TRP A 148 -3.85 6.22 8.42
N LEU A 149 -5.17 6.14 8.36
CA LEU A 149 -6.09 7.02 9.05
C LEU A 149 -6.87 6.23 10.12
N PHE A 150 -7.23 6.92 11.19
CA PHE A 150 -7.96 6.33 12.30
C PHE A 150 -9.12 7.24 12.69
N GLU A 151 -10.33 6.70 12.66
CA GLU A 151 -11.57 7.38 13.01
C GLU A 151 -12.27 6.67 14.16
N GLY A 152 -13.10 7.39 14.92
CA GLY A 152 -13.95 6.81 15.92
C GLY A 152 -13.83 7.47 17.30
N GLU A 153 -14.77 7.12 18.17
CA GLU A 153 -14.81 7.68 19.52
C GLU A 153 -13.58 7.32 20.35
N GLY A 154 -12.98 8.34 20.93
CA GLY A 154 -11.84 8.20 21.82
C GLY A 154 -10.53 7.80 21.14
N VAL A 155 -10.45 7.97 19.81
CA VAL A 155 -9.23 7.80 19.02
C VAL A 155 -8.62 9.18 18.73
N GLY A 156 -8.24 9.92 19.78
CA GLY A 156 -7.56 11.21 19.63
C GLY A 156 -6.12 11.07 19.13
N LYS A 157 -5.52 12.21 18.70
CA LYS A 157 -4.17 12.25 18.07
C LYS A 157 -3.08 11.47 18.82
N GLY A 158 -3.03 11.54 20.16
CA GLY A 158 -2.05 10.80 20.97
C GLY A 158 -2.22 9.28 20.85
N ARG A 159 -3.47 8.80 20.87
CA ARG A 159 -3.77 7.37 20.74
C ARG A 159 -3.52 6.85 19.33
N GLN A 160 -3.78 7.66 18.31
CA GLN A 160 -3.42 7.34 16.93
C GLN A 160 -1.91 7.11 16.80
N LYS A 161 -1.09 8.00 17.40
CA LYS A 161 0.36 7.86 17.42
C LYS A 161 0.79 6.55 18.09
N ASP A 162 0.22 6.22 19.26
CA ASP A 162 0.49 4.97 19.97
C ASP A 162 0.16 3.74 19.11
N ILE A 163 -0.96 3.79 18.37
CA ILE A 163 -1.39 2.70 17.49
C ILE A 163 -0.40 2.55 16.34
N ILE A 164 -0.07 3.64 15.64
CA ILE A 164 0.86 3.64 14.50
C ILE A 164 2.22 3.06 14.93
N GLU A 165 2.73 3.50 16.08
CA GLU A 165 4.01 3.03 16.61
C GLU A 165 3.97 1.53 16.97
N LYS A 166 2.93 1.08 17.69
CA LYS A 166 2.79 -0.34 18.06
C LYS A 166 2.59 -1.27 16.87
N LEU A 167 1.89 -0.82 15.83
CA LEU A 167 1.62 -1.62 14.64
C LEU A 167 2.76 -1.54 13.62
N GLN A 168 3.73 -0.65 13.81
CA GLN A 168 4.82 -0.40 12.86
C GLN A 168 4.30 -0.16 11.43
N LEU A 169 3.21 0.60 11.31
CA LEU A 169 2.60 0.91 10.02
C LEU A 169 3.53 1.77 9.18
N LYS A 170 3.91 1.26 8.03
CA LYS A 170 4.76 1.96 7.07
C LYS A 170 3.92 2.46 5.90
N THR A 171 4.15 3.70 5.48
CA THR A 171 3.63 4.24 4.22
C THR A 171 4.44 3.70 3.05
N GLY A 172 3.84 3.65 1.86
CA GLY A 172 4.47 3.10 0.66
C GLY A 172 4.52 1.57 0.58
N GLY A 173 4.07 0.89 1.64
CA GLY A 173 3.95 -0.57 1.64
C GLY A 173 2.78 -1.05 0.79
N GLU A 174 2.86 -2.29 0.35
CA GLU A 174 1.80 -2.96 -0.41
C GLU A 174 0.57 -3.19 0.48
N LEU A 175 -0.62 -2.94 -0.06
CA LEU A 175 -1.87 -3.30 0.60
C LEU A 175 -2.28 -4.72 0.19
N SER A 176 -2.44 -5.60 1.17
CA SER A 176 -3.01 -6.93 0.99
C SER A 176 -4.04 -7.21 2.09
N ASP A 177 -4.97 -8.13 1.81
CA ASP A 177 -5.99 -8.54 2.78
C ASP A 177 -5.35 -9.06 4.08
N TYR A 178 -4.21 -9.75 3.96
CA TYR A 178 -3.43 -10.19 5.12
C TYR A 178 -2.96 -9.02 5.99
N VAL A 179 -2.47 -7.94 5.38
CA VAL A 179 -2.01 -6.74 6.12
C VAL A 179 -3.18 -6.07 6.83
N ILE A 180 -4.34 -5.96 6.17
CA ILE A 180 -5.57 -5.41 6.75
C ILE A 180 -6.00 -6.25 7.96
N ASP A 181 -6.11 -7.55 7.79
CA ASP A 181 -6.58 -8.48 8.82
C ASP A 181 -5.64 -8.52 10.03
N LYS A 182 -4.33 -8.60 9.78
CA LYS A 182 -3.30 -8.53 10.82
C LYS A 182 -3.42 -7.25 11.64
N ASN A 183 -3.50 -6.10 10.98
CA ASN A 183 -3.58 -4.81 11.66
C ASN A 183 -4.91 -4.64 12.41
N THR A 184 -6.02 -5.09 11.83
CA THR A 184 -7.32 -5.11 12.49
C THR A 184 -7.28 -5.92 13.80
N LYS A 185 -6.69 -7.11 13.78
CA LYS A 185 -6.50 -7.96 14.97
C LYS A 185 -5.62 -7.29 16.03
N LEU A 186 -4.55 -6.64 15.60
CA LEU A 186 -3.64 -5.91 16.50
C LEU A 186 -4.31 -4.69 17.14
N ILE A 187 -5.11 -3.95 16.39
CA ILE A 187 -5.90 -2.81 16.92
C ILE A 187 -6.91 -3.32 17.96
N LYS A 188 -7.66 -4.38 17.66
CA LYS A 188 -8.59 -5.01 18.63
C LYS A 188 -7.85 -5.43 19.89
N LYS A 189 -6.69 -6.07 19.77
CA LYS A 189 -5.85 -6.45 20.91
C LYS A 189 -5.41 -5.24 21.74
N TYR A 190 -4.97 -4.17 21.09
CA TYR A 190 -4.59 -2.92 21.76
C TYR A 190 -5.73 -2.34 22.61
N PHE A 191 -6.97 -2.35 22.08
CA PHE A 191 -8.12 -1.88 22.83
C PHE A 191 -8.54 -2.85 23.93
N ALA A 192 -8.41 -4.16 23.72
CA ALA A 192 -8.70 -5.19 24.73
C ALA A 192 -7.76 -5.06 25.95
N GLU A 193 -6.48 -4.76 25.74
CA GLU A 193 -5.51 -4.48 26.82
C GLU A 193 -5.90 -3.26 27.65
N LYS A 194 -6.62 -2.29 27.05
CA LYS A 194 -7.16 -1.10 27.72
C LYS A 194 -8.57 -1.31 28.30
N ALA A 195 -8.98 -2.57 28.42
CA ALA A 195 -10.29 -3.02 28.92
C ALA A 195 -11.50 -2.75 27.99
N PHE A 196 -11.26 -2.42 26.71
CA PHE A 196 -12.32 -2.33 25.69
C PHE A 196 -12.38 -3.65 24.91
N ARG A 197 -12.82 -4.74 25.55
CA ARG A 197 -12.82 -6.09 24.98
C ARG A 197 -13.78 -6.26 23.80
N ASN A 198 -14.82 -5.44 23.74
CA ASN A 198 -15.85 -5.49 22.70
C ASN A 198 -15.60 -4.43 21.60
N ALA A 199 -14.37 -3.97 21.45
CA ALA A 199 -14.01 -3.02 20.40
C ALA A 199 -14.22 -3.64 19.01
N GLU A 200 -14.93 -2.93 18.15
CA GLU A 200 -15.13 -3.26 16.76
C GLU A 200 -14.24 -2.38 15.88
N VAL A 201 -13.69 -2.96 14.86
CA VAL A 201 -12.83 -2.28 13.90
C VAL A 201 -13.28 -2.67 12.51
N SER A 202 -13.69 -1.68 11.73
CA SER A 202 -13.94 -1.83 10.30
C SER A 202 -12.90 -1.05 9.51
N VAL A 203 -12.73 -1.40 8.23
CA VAL A 203 -11.72 -0.81 7.37
C VAL A 203 -12.40 -0.21 6.15
N ARG A 204 -12.05 1.02 5.82
CA ARG A 204 -12.43 1.72 4.60
C ARG A 204 -11.18 2.01 3.80
N ILE A 205 -11.20 1.65 2.53
CA ILE A 205 -10.09 1.85 1.60
C ILE A 205 -10.58 2.79 0.51
N GLU A 206 -9.88 3.88 0.32
CA GLU A 206 -10.20 4.91 -0.66
C GLU A 206 -8.97 5.22 -1.50
N ASN A 207 -9.14 5.33 -2.82
CA ASN A 207 -8.05 5.73 -3.69
C ASN A 207 -7.62 7.17 -3.37
N ASP A 208 -6.32 7.42 -3.41
CA ASP A 208 -5.83 8.79 -3.25
C ASP A 208 -6.14 9.58 -4.52
N PRO A 209 -6.73 10.79 -4.41
CA PRO A 209 -7.12 11.57 -5.58
C PRO A 209 -5.94 12.18 -6.36
N VAL A 210 -4.76 12.21 -5.77
CA VAL A 210 -3.57 12.88 -6.34
C VAL A 210 -2.51 11.87 -6.76
N ILE A 211 -2.32 10.83 -5.97
CA ILE A 211 -1.25 9.85 -6.19
C ILE A 211 -1.84 8.58 -6.81
N GLN A 212 -1.40 8.29 -8.03
CA GLN A 212 -1.81 7.10 -8.75
C GLN A 212 -1.35 5.81 -8.04
N ASN A 213 -2.17 4.77 -8.13
CA ASN A 213 -1.96 3.47 -7.47
C ASN A 213 -1.68 3.57 -5.96
N ALA A 214 -2.22 4.61 -5.32
CA ALA A 214 -2.09 4.86 -3.89
C ALA A 214 -3.46 4.85 -3.23
N VAL A 215 -3.52 4.30 -2.03
CA VAL A 215 -4.74 4.22 -1.25
C VAL A 215 -4.56 4.77 0.16
N ASN A 216 -5.61 5.39 0.66
CA ASN A 216 -5.77 5.80 2.04
C ASN A 216 -6.56 4.71 2.78
N VAL A 217 -5.98 4.15 3.81
CA VAL A 217 -6.61 3.10 4.61
C VAL A 217 -7.08 3.69 5.93
N THR A 218 -8.40 3.74 6.13
CA THR A 218 -9.04 4.28 7.32
C THR A 218 -9.55 3.14 8.20
N PHE A 219 -9.01 3.02 9.41
CA PHE A 219 -9.55 2.15 10.44
C PHE A 219 -10.63 2.91 11.22
N VAL A 220 -11.87 2.50 11.06
CA VAL A 220 -13.00 3.03 11.82
C VAL A 220 -13.20 2.18 13.07
N ILE A 221 -12.96 2.78 14.24
CA ILE A 221 -12.88 2.09 15.51
C ILE A 221 -14.05 2.49 16.40
N ASP A 222 -14.89 1.53 16.73
CA ASP A 222 -15.87 1.66 17.79
C ASP A 222 -15.38 0.91 19.03
N ARG A 223 -14.83 1.64 19.97
CA ARG A 223 -14.25 1.04 21.19
C ARG A 223 -15.26 0.43 22.13
N LYS A 224 -16.57 0.72 22.00
CA LYS A 224 -17.63 0.32 22.91
C LYS A 224 -17.34 0.71 24.38
N ARG A 225 -18.09 0.15 25.31
CA ARG A 225 -17.89 0.41 26.75
C ARG A 225 -16.77 -0.43 27.34
N LYS A 226 -16.08 0.11 28.34
CA LYS A 226 -15.10 -0.66 29.10
C LYS A 226 -15.76 -1.83 29.81
N VAL A 227 -15.17 -3.00 29.66
CA VAL A 227 -15.54 -4.18 30.43
C VAL A 227 -14.89 -4.08 31.81
N LYS A 228 -15.70 -4.17 32.85
CA LYS A 228 -15.26 -4.16 34.26
C LYS A 228 -15.70 -5.45 34.92
N ILE A 229 -14.87 -5.95 35.83
CA ILE A 229 -15.20 -7.14 36.62
C ILE A 229 -16.28 -6.75 37.63
N GLY A 230 -17.47 -7.34 37.51
CA GLY A 230 -18.58 -7.09 38.44
C GLY A 230 -18.32 -7.66 39.81
N LYS A 231 -18.00 -8.96 39.90
CA LYS A 231 -17.80 -9.69 41.14
C LYS A 231 -16.75 -10.76 40.96
N ILE A 232 -15.93 -10.97 41.97
CA ILE A 232 -14.97 -12.06 42.04
C ILE A 232 -15.44 -13.00 43.16
N ASN A 233 -15.77 -14.23 42.79
CA ASN A 233 -16.15 -15.27 43.72
C ASN A 233 -14.95 -16.25 43.87
N PHE A 234 -14.71 -16.72 45.08
CA PHE A 234 -13.75 -17.74 45.37
C PHE A 234 -14.47 -19.01 45.81
N HIS A 235 -14.02 -20.17 45.41
CA HIS A 235 -14.57 -21.46 45.79
C HIS A 235 -13.43 -22.31 46.35
N GLY A 236 -13.71 -23.11 47.39
CA GLY A 236 -12.70 -23.98 48.05
C GLY A 236 -11.71 -23.24 48.96
N ASN A 237 -11.99 -22.01 49.32
CA ASN A 237 -11.12 -21.18 50.16
C ASN A 237 -11.45 -21.32 51.65
N GLU A 238 -11.29 -22.51 52.25
CA GLU A 238 -11.64 -22.77 53.65
C GLU A 238 -10.75 -22.01 54.63
N GLN A 239 -9.46 -21.83 54.34
CA GLN A 239 -8.49 -21.20 55.26
C GLN A 239 -8.44 -19.67 55.15
N PHE A 240 -8.82 -19.08 54.04
CA PHE A 240 -8.71 -17.63 53.82
C PHE A 240 -10.03 -17.01 53.36
N LYS A 241 -10.45 -15.93 54.05
CA LYS A 241 -11.63 -15.17 53.67
C LYS A 241 -11.47 -14.50 52.31
N ASP A 242 -12.51 -14.47 51.49
CA ASP A 242 -12.54 -13.83 50.15
C ASP A 242 -11.94 -12.41 50.11
N LYS A 243 -12.18 -11.64 51.17
CA LYS A 243 -11.67 -10.26 51.30
C LYS A 243 -10.14 -10.24 51.33
N ARG A 244 -9.47 -11.26 51.96
CA ARG A 244 -8.04 -11.37 51.99
C ARG A 244 -7.50 -11.77 50.60
N LEU A 245 -8.13 -12.76 49.98
CA LEU A 245 -7.76 -13.22 48.64
C LEU A 245 -7.93 -12.11 47.59
N ARG A 246 -9.00 -11.34 47.64
CA ARG A 246 -9.19 -10.19 46.71
C ARG A 246 -8.07 -9.14 46.79
N ARG A 247 -7.48 -8.93 47.98
CA ARG A 247 -6.37 -7.99 48.16
C ARG A 247 -5.06 -8.42 47.51
N THR A 248 -4.89 -9.73 47.29
CA THR A 248 -3.68 -10.25 46.62
C THR A 248 -3.68 -9.99 45.12
N PHE A 249 -4.84 -9.73 44.51
CA PHE A 249 -4.95 -9.39 43.08
C PHE A 249 -4.59 -7.92 42.81
N LYS A 250 -3.29 -7.66 42.62
CA LYS A 250 -2.78 -6.28 42.41
C LYS A 250 -3.30 -5.60 41.13
N LYS A 251 -3.59 -6.36 40.07
CA LYS A 251 -4.00 -5.85 38.75
C LYS A 251 -5.49 -6.04 38.43
N THR A 252 -6.20 -6.85 39.26
CA THR A 252 -7.59 -7.23 39.00
C THR A 252 -8.47 -6.75 40.13
N HIS A 253 -9.30 -5.76 39.86
CA HIS A 253 -10.18 -5.17 40.85
C HIS A 253 -11.65 -5.33 40.46
N GLN A 254 -12.47 -5.72 41.44
CA GLN A 254 -13.92 -5.74 41.32
C GLN A 254 -14.43 -4.29 41.24
N LYS A 255 -15.52 -4.04 40.45
CA LYS A 255 -16.17 -2.75 40.39
C LYS A 255 -16.63 -2.35 41.81
N SER A 256 -16.15 -1.21 42.31
CA SER A 256 -16.64 -0.62 43.52
C SER A 256 -18.05 -0.02 43.26
N ILE A 257 -19.03 -0.40 44.05
CA ILE A 257 -20.36 0.22 44.04
C ILE A 257 -20.22 1.49 44.88
N ASN A 258 -20.06 2.63 44.25
CA ASN A 258 -20.12 3.90 44.96
C ASN A 258 -21.59 4.19 45.31
N PHE A 259 -21.97 3.92 46.53
CA PHE A 259 -23.31 4.24 47.08
C PHE A 259 -23.60 5.75 47.12
N PHE A 260 -22.58 6.60 46.92
CA PHE A 260 -22.69 8.07 47.04
C PHE A 260 -23.06 8.81 45.74
N LYS A 261 -23.56 8.13 44.72
CA LYS A 261 -24.05 8.78 43.49
C LYS A 261 -25.56 8.65 43.29
N LEU A 262 -26.29 8.81 44.37
CA LEU A 262 -27.75 9.03 44.38
C LEU A 262 -27.99 10.36 45.07
N SER A 263 -27.77 11.45 44.39
CA SER A 263 -28.30 12.77 44.63
C SER A 263 -28.49 13.46 43.31
#